data_1ec793cb5b2b1d5841bef80d5ed56ecd
#
_entry.id   1ec793cb5b2b1d5841bef80d5ed56ecd
#
_cell.length_a   1.000
_cell.length_b   1.000
_cell.length_c   1.000
_cell.angle_alpha   90.00
_cell.angle_beta   90.00
_cell.angle_gamma   90.00
#
_symmetry.space_group_name_H-M   'P 1'
#
loop_
_entity.id
_entity.type
_entity.pdbx_description
1 polymer ?
#
loop_
_entity_poly.entity_id
_entity_poly.type
_entity_poly.pdbx_seq_one_letter_code
_entity_poly.pdbx_strand_id
1 'polypeptide(L)'
;MLSSQGQLRLLRWSLWLRIYGPELDLDNTSERIMPSSIPPFPHMHSNYSSFNMSPPSAISPIQRAADIAASIKLANAQNNVAVPPKDGSEVTVDDMEGKWNDFRFAPIRESQVSRAMTRRYFQDLDQYAESDIVIIGAGSCGLSTAYILGKRRPDLKIAIIEASVSPGGGAWLGGQLFSAMIMRKPADAFLREIGVPYEDEGNYVVVKHAALFTSTIMSKVLQLPNVKLFNATCVEDLITRPGLDGEGVRIAGVVTNWTLVSMHHDDQSCMDPNTINCPLIVSTTGHDGPMGAFCVKRLVSMQRIEKLGGMRGLDMNTAEDAIVKGTREIVPGLIVGGMELSEVDGANRMGPTFGAMVLSGVKAAEEALKVFDQRKKENMA
;
A
#
# COMPACT_ATOMS: atom_id res chain seq x y z
N MET A 1 -14.40 1.31 -40.23
CA MET A 1 -13.40 0.36 -39.73
C MET A 1 -13.00 0.81 -38.33
N LEU A 2 -13.45 0.12 -37.32
CA LEU A 2 -13.10 0.43 -35.93
C LEU A 2 -11.67 -0.07 -35.68
N SER A 3 -10.88 0.71 -34.96
CA SER A 3 -9.47 0.37 -34.61
C SER A 3 -9.42 -0.92 -33.77
N SER A 4 -8.31 -1.63 -33.85
CA SER A 4 -8.06 -2.91 -33.14
C SER A 4 -8.32 -2.84 -31.61
N GLN A 5 -8.23 -1.67 -31.01
CA GLN A 5 -8.57 -1.45 -29.61
C GLN A 5 -10.09 -1.41 -29.34
N GLY A 6 -10.89 -1.00 -30.30
CA GLY A 6 -12.35 -1.02 -30.21
C GLY A 6 -12.93 -2.44 -30.22
N GLN A 7 -12.32 -3.33 -31.00
CA GLN A 7 -12.76 -4.73 -31.08
C GLN A 7 -12.41 -5.53 -29.80
N LEU A 8 -11.28 -5.24 -29.16
CA LEU A 8 -10.89 -5.87 -27.88
C LEU A 8 -11.78 -5.42 -26.71
N ARG A 9 -12.27 -4.19 -26.73
CA ARG A 9 -13.23 -3.72 -25.70
C ARG A 9 -14.60 -4.39 -25.84
N LEU A 10 -15.10 -4.55 -27.05
CA LEU A 10 -16.38 -5.23 -27.31
C LEU A 10 -16.34 -6.72 -26.94
N LEU A 11 -15.22 -7.40 -27.20
CA LEU A 11 -15.04 -8.81 -26.80
C LEU A 11 -14.97 -9.00 -25.27
N ARG A 12 -14.38 -8.07 -24.53
CA ARG A 12 -14.37 -8.10 -23.07
C ARG A 12 -15.74 -7.84 -22.45
N TRP A 13 -16.54 -6.94 -23.03
CA TRP A 13 -17.91 -6.68 -22.58
C TRP A 13 -18.84 -7.87 -22.84
N SER A 14 -18.73 -8.52 -23.99
CA SER A 14 -19.55 -9.70 -24.32
C SER A 14 -19.21 -10.92 -23.44
N LEU A 15 -17.95 -11.06 -23.00
CA LEU A 15 -17.53 -12.14 -22.10
C LEU A 15 -18.02 -11.89 -20.66
N TRP A 16 -18.02 -10.63 -20.21
CA TRP A 16 -18.50 -10.24 -18.88
C TRP A 16 -20.02 -10.43 -18.74
N LEU A 17 -20.80 -10.05 -19.76
CA LEU A 17 -22.25 -10.25 -19.80
C LEU A 17 -22.66 -11.73 -19.85
N ARG A 18 -21.84 -12.62 -20.39
CA ARG A 18 -22.10 -14.07 -20.40
C ARG A 18 -21.84 -14.75 -19.05
N ILE A 19 -21.04 -14.15 -18.19
CA ILE A 19 -20.63 -14.76 -16.90
C ILE A 19 -21.43 -14.18 -15.74
N TYR A 20 -21.88 -12.93 -15.81
CA TYR A 20 -22.47 -12.19 -14.69
C TYR A 20 -23.77 -11.43 -14.99
N GLY A 21 -24.32 -11.52 -16.21
CA GLY A 21 -25.57 -10.84 -16.56
C GLY A 21 -26.80 -11.68 -16.22
N PRO A 22 -27.93 -11.08 -15.79
CA PRO A 22 -29.20 -11.80 -15.68
C PRO A 22 -29.69 -12.23 -17.07
N GLU A 23 -30.27 -13.42 -17.19
CA GLU A 23 -30.92 -13.90 -18.40
C GLU A 23 -32.01 -12.92 -18.85
N LEU A 24 -31.76 -12.24 -19.95
CA LEU A 24 -32.78 -11.46 -20.66
C LEU A 24 -33.29 -12.28 -21.83
N ASP A 25 -34.55 -12.65 -21.71
CA ASP A 25 -35.36 -13.30 -22.74
C ASP A 25 -35.48 -12.39 -23.97
N LEU A 26 -34.88 -12.79 -25.09
CA LEU A 26 -34.88 -12.06 -26.37
C LEU A 26 -35.90 -12.68 -27.33
N ASP A 27 -37.19 -12.51 -27.03
CA ASP A 27 -38.24 -12.66 -28.04
C ASP A 27 -39.31 -11.60 -27.82
N ASN A 28 -39.13 -10.44 -28.41
CA ASN A 28 -40.19 -9.67 -29.03
C ASN A 28 -39.62 -8.43 -29.79
N THR A 29 -39.60 -8.56 -31.08
CA THR A 29 -39.39 -7.43 -32.02
C THR A 29 -40.71 -6.79 -32.35
N SER A 30 -40.93 -5.54 -31.97
CA SER A 30 -41.56 -4.55 -32.88
C SER A 30 -41.66 -3.16 -32.27
N GLU A 31 -41.26 -2.21 -33.08
CA GLU A 31 -41.64 -0.80 -33.16
C GLU A 31 -41.10 0.21 -32.18
N ARG A 32 -40.19 1.01 -32.74
CA ARG A 32 -39.73 2.32 -32.24
C ARG A 32 -40.89 3.32 -32.25
N ILE A 33 -41.13 3.96 -31.13
CA ILE A 33 -41.68 5.34 -31.10
C ILE A 33 -40.84 6.11 -30.07
N MET A 34 -40.13 7.14 -30.56
CA MET A 34 -39.53 8.16 -29.70
C MET A 34 -40.63 9.12 -29.25
N PRO A 35 -40.85 9.39 -27.99
CA PRO A 35 -41.65 10.54 -27.56
C PRO A 35 -40.76 11.78 -27.48
N SER A 36 -41.08 12.77 -28.33
CA SER A 36 -40.68 14.16 -28.16
C SER A 36 -41.45 14.76 -27.00
N SER A 37 -40.78 15.55 -26.19
CA SER A 37 -41.28 16.44 -25.14
C SER A 37 -41.22 15.92 -23.70
N ILE A 38 -40.26 16.46 -22.99
CA ILE A 38 -40.16 16.46 -21.53
C ILE A 38 -41.19 17.49 -21.03
N PRO A 39 -42.11 17.15 -20.12
CA PRO A 39 -42.99 18.13 -19.49
C PRO A 39 -42.22 19.00 -18.47
N PRO A 40 -42.57 20.28 -18.33
CA PRO A 40 -41.92 21.15 -17.37
C PRO A 40 -42.29 20.76 -15.94
N PHE A 41 -41.27 20.80 -15.08
CA PHE A 41 -41.42 20.59 -13.63
C PHE A 41 -42.44 21.55 -13.01
N PRO A 42 -43.33 21.09 -12.12
CA PRO A 42 -44.24 22.00 -11.41
C PRO A 42 -43.43 22.89 -10.48
N HIS A 43 -43.70 24.20 -10.53
CA HIS A 43 -43.21 25.19 -9.57
C HIS A 43 -43.71 24.83 -8.15
N MET A 44 -42.83 24.33 -7.33
CA MET A 44 -43.10 24.27 -5.88
C MET A 44 -42.96 25.67 -5.31
N HIS A 45 -44.10 26.25 -4.89
CA HIS A 45 -44.10 27.44 -4.09
C HIS A 45 -43.44 27.16 -2.75
N SER A 46 -42.33 27.86 -2.50
CA SER A 46 -41.57 27.82 -1.25
C SER A 46 -42.37 28.51 -0.12
N ASN A 47 -43.07 27.75 0.71
CA ASN A 47 -43.45 28.21 2.04
C ASN A 47 -42.29 27.95 2.98
N TYR A 48 -41.28 28.79 2.96
CA TYR A 48 -40.31 28.89 4.05
C TYR A 48 -40.92 29.77 5.15
N SER A 49 -41.56 29.15 6.13
CA SER A 49 -41.75 29.78 7.41
C SER A 49 -40.36 29.97 8.05
N SER A 50 -40.02 31.20 8.36
CA SER A 50 -38.78 31.58 9.03
C SER A 50 -38.74 30.92 10.41
N PHE A 51 -38.03 29.77 10.52
CA PHE A 51 -37.55 29.27 11.79
C PHE A 51 -36.37 30.15 12.21
N ASN A 52 -36.63 31.06 13.16
CA ASN A 52 -35.60 31.78 13.90
C ASN A 52 -34.86 30.77 14.77
N MET A 53 -33.84 30.09 14.20
CA MET A 53 -32.88 29.35 14.99
C MET A 53 -31.81 30.35 15.46
N SER A 54 -31.87 30.77 16.68
CA SER A 54 -30.71 31.39 17.33
C SER A 54 -29.54 30.45 17.24
N PRO A 55 -28.34 30.92 16.86
CA PRO A 55 -27.16 30.03 16.79
C PRO A 55 -26.96 29.43 18.20
N PRO A 56 -26.67 28.11 18.28
CA PRO A 56 -26.40 27.50 19.58
C PRO A 56 -25.25 28.26 20.24
N SER A 57 -25.43 28.63 21.50
CA SER A 57 -24.43 29.33 22.31
C SER A 57 -23.11 28.59 22.20
N ALA A 58 -22.03 29.31 21.84
CA ALA A 58 -20.71 28.73 21.64
C ALA A 58 -20.23 28.11 22.96
N ILE A 59 -20.30 26.78 23.04
CA ILE A 59 -19.73 26.00 24.15
C ILE A 59 -18.22 26.22 24.10
N SER A 60 -17.63 26.63 25.22
CA SER A 60 -16.17 26.86 25.28
C SER A 60 -15.39 25.56 24.97
N PRO A 61 -14.21 25.65 24.40
CA PRO A 61 -13.36 24.46 24.13
C PRO A 61 -13.12 23.60 25.39
N ILE A 62 -13.05 24.23 26.57
CA ILE A 62 -12.87 23.55 27.86
C ILE A 62 -14.14 22.76 28.24
N GLN A 63 -15.32 23.34 28.03
CA GLN A 63 -16.59 22.66 28.27
C GLN A 63 -16.77 21.47 27.33
N ARG A 64 -16.43 21.61 26.03
CA ARG A 64 -16.44 20.49 25.08
C ARG A 64 -15.48 19.37 25.46
N ALA A 65 -14.29 19.70 25.93
CA ALA A 65 -13.33 18.71 26.41
C ALA A 65 -13.85 17.98 27.66
N ALA A 66 -14.48 18.68 28.59
CA ALA A 66 -15.09 18.10 29.77
C ALA A 66 -16.29 17.19 29.43
N ASP A 67 -17.16 17.61 28.50
CA ASP A 67 -18.32 16.83 28.05
C ASP A 67 -17.87 15.55 27.29
N ILE A 68 -16.82 15.66 26.50
CA ILE A 68 -16.19 14.50 25.82
C ILE A 68 -15.58 13.55 26.84
N ALA A 69 -14.87 14.06 27.84
CA ALA A 69 -14.26 13.25 28.90
C ALA A 69 -15.34 12.57 29.76
N ALA A 70 -16.42 13.27 30.08
CA ALA A 70 -17.57 12.72 30.81
C ALA A 70 -18.28 11.63 29.98
N SER A 71 -18.49 11.85 28.69
CA SER A 71 -19.06 10.86 27.77
C SER A 71 -18.18 9.60 27.63
N ILE A 72 -16.86 9.76 27.60
CA ILE A 72 -15.90 8.65 27.59
C ILE A 72 -15.96 7.89 28.91
N LYS A 73 -16.05 8.59 30.04
CA LYS A 73 -16.13 8.00 31.37
C LYS A 73 -17.44 7.23 31.57
N LEU A 74 -18.56 7.77 31.08
CA LEU A 74 -19.89 7.12 31.11
C LEU A 74 -19.90 5.89 30.19
N ALA A 75 -19.32 5.98 28.99
CA ALA A 75 -19.19 4.85 28.08
C ALA A 75 -18.32 3.73 28.65
N ASN A 76 -17.24 4.08 29.34
CA ASN A 76 -16.38 3.12 30.04
C ASN A 76 -17.07 2.51 31.28
N ALA A 77 -17.89 3.26 32.00
CA ALA A 77 -18.66 2.74 33.15
C ALA A 77 -19.80 1.80 32.71
N GLN A 78 -20.43 2.04 31.56
CA GLN A 78 -21.47 1.17 31.01
C GLN A 78 -20.92 -0.09 30.33
N ASN A 79 -19.61 -0.13 30.00
CA ASN A 79 -18.94 -1.26 29.34
C ASN A 79 -18.35 -2.31 30.33
N ASN A 80 -18.54 -2.13 31.65
CA ASN A 80 -18.07 -3.09 32.64
C ASN A 80 -19.07 -4.26 32.87
N VAL A 81 -19.66 -4.77 31.79
CA VAL A 81 -20.35 -6.08 31.82
C VAL A 81 -19.71 -6.99 30.75
N ALA A 82 -18.39 -7.04 30.71
CA ALA A 82 -17.73 -8.28 30.38
C ALA A 82 -17.77 -9.08 31.68
N VAL A 83 -18.51 -10.19 31.71
CA VAL A 83 -18.36 -11.17 32.80
C VAL A 83 -16.95 -11.75 32.59
N PRO A 84 -15.93 -11.27 33.35
CA PRO A 84 -14.65 -11.94 33.33
C PRO A 84 -14.88 -13.37 33.85
N PRO A 85 -14.08 -14.36 33.45
CA PRO A 85 -14.04 -15.64 34.14
C PRO A 85 -13.96 -15.35 35.62
N LYS A 86 -14.73 -16.06 36.42
CA LYS A 86 -14.84 -15.79 37.89
C LYS A 86 -13.53 -15.87 38.65
N ASP A 87 -12.47 -16.36 38.01
CA ASP A 87 -11.12 -16.58 38.57
C ASP A 87 -10.01 -15.77 37.88
N GLY A 88 -10.34 -14.90 36.88
CA GLY A 88 -9.34 -14.10 36.16
C GLY A 88 -8.47 -14.90 35.19
N SER A 89 -8.77 -16.17 34.90
CA SER A 89 -8.08 -16.96 33.88
C SER A 89 -8.45 -16.48 32.49
N GLU A 90 -7.47 -16.49 31.55
CA GLU A 90 -7.74 -16.25 30.13
C GLU A 90 -8.46 -17.47 29.56
N VAL A 91 -9.56 -17.23 28.84
CA VAL A 91 -10.30 -18.28 28.11
C VAL A 91 -9.47 -18.72 26.92
N THR A 92 -9.16 -20.02 26.88
CA THR A 92 -8.44 -20.63 25.76
C THR A 92 -9.41 -21.14 24.69
N VAL A 93 -8.88 -21.48 23.51
CA VAL A 93 -9.69 -22.10 22.44
C VAL A 93 -10.27 -23.46 22.91
N ASP A 94 -9.50 -24.23 23.68
CA ASP A 94 -9.92 -25.52 24.20
C ASP A 94 -11.09 -25.40 25.19
N ASP A 95 -11.18 -24.28 25.94
CA ASP A 95 -12.32 -23.99 26.83
C ASP A 95 -13.63 -23.76 26.09
N MET A 96 -13.57 -23.46 24.80
CA MET A 96 -14.74 -23.22 23.94
C MET A 96 -15.26 -24.51 23.30
N GLU A 97 -14.44 -25.56 23.24
CA GLU A 97 -14.79 -26.77 22.54
C GLU A 97 -16.04 -27.42 23.15
N GLY A 98 -17.00 -27.80 22.31
CA GLY A 98 -18.27 -28.43 22.71
C GLY A 98 -19.31 -27.48 23.36
N LYS A 99 -18.99 -26.21 23.59
CA LYS A 99 -19.87 -25.22 24.25
C LYS A 99 -20.57 -24.24 23.28
N TRP A 100 -20.65 -24.58 22.00
CA TRP A 100 -21.11 -23.66 20.94
C TRP A 100 -22.56 -23.16 21.13
N ASN A 101 -23.46 -23.96 21.71
CA ASN A 101 -24.84 -23.55 21.97
C ASN A 101 -24.97 -22.46 23.03
N ASP A 102 -24.07 -22.44 23.99
CA ASP A 102 -24.02 -21.46 25.09
C ASP A 102 -23.09 -20.29 24.82
N PHE A 103 -22.36 -20.35 23.68
CA PHE A 103 -21.40 -19.32 23.31
C PHE A 103 -22.10 -17.96 23.08
N ARG A 104 -21.55 -16.91 23.65
CA ARG A 104 -22.01 -15.54 23.46
C ARG A 104 -20.81 -14.60 23.37
N PHE A 105 -20.83 -13.73 22.37
CA PHE A 105 -19.90 -12.61 22.33
C PHE A 105 -20.26 -11.55 23.36
N ALA A 106 -19.26 -10.87 23.90
CA ALA A 106 -19.48 -9.67 24.69
C ALA A 106 -20.22 -8.61 23.86
N PRO A 107 -21.24 -7.95 24.42
CA PRO A 107 -22.02 -6.96 23.69
C PRO A 107 -21.15 -5.76 23.31
N ILE A 108 -21.35 -5.27 22.08
CA ILE A 108 -20.67 -4.09 21.55
C ILE A 108 -21.65 -3.25 20.73
N ARG A 109 -21.38 -1.96 20.62
CA ARG A 109 -22.12 -1.06 19.71
C ARG A 109 -21.29 -0.75 18.48
N GLU A 110 -21.92 -0.64 17.33
CA GLU A 110 -21.30 -0.33 16.04
C GLU A 110 -20.48 0.97 16.10
N SER A 111 -20.97 1.96 16.83
CA SER A 111 -20.27 3.23 17.04
C SER A 111 -18.93 3.09 17.80
N GLN A 112 -18.80 2.07 18.66
CA GLN A 112 -17.53 1.79 19.34
C GLN A 112 -16.51 1.22 18.35
N VAL A 113 -16.95 0.31 17.49
CA VAL A 113 -16.12 -0.25 16.41
C VAL A 113 -15.66 0.84 15.47
N SER A 114 -16.61 1.64 14.95
CA SER A 114 -16.32 2.75 14.04
C SER A 114 -15.28 3.73 14.64
N ARG A 115 -15.48 4.18 15.88
CA ARG A 115 -14.53 5.07 16.55
C ARG A 115 -13.17 4.45 16.77
N ALA A 116 -13.13 3.16 17.13
CA ALA A 116 -11.87 2.46 17.38
C ALA A 116 -11.01 2.35 16.11
N MET A 117 -11.63 2.05 14.98
CA MET A 117 -10.96 1.93 13.67
C MET A 117 -10.52 3.31 13.15
N THR A 118 -11.46 4.28 13.09
CA THR A 118 -11.19 5.63 12.60
C THR A 118 -10.07 6.30 13.38
N ARG A 119 -10.14 6.25 14.72
CA ARG A 119 -9.11 6.88 15.57
C ARG A 119 -7.73 6.33 15.28
N ARG A 120 -7.57 5.01 15.18
CA ARG A 120 -6.27 4.37 14.93
C ARG A 120 -5.74 4.71 13.56
N TYR A 121 -6.57 4.64 12.53
CA TYR A 121 -6.16 4.93 11.16
C TYR A 121 -5.71 6.38 11.00
N PHE A 122 -6.49 7.34 11.50
CA PHE A 122 -6.13 8.76 11.42
C PHE A 122 -4.97 9.13 12.34
N GLN A 123 -4.82 8.45 13.48
CA GLN A 123 -3.63 8.60 14.32
C GLN A 123 -2.35 8.14 13.59
N ASP A 124 -2.43 7.05 12.85
CA ASP A 124 -1.31 6.58 12.03
C ASP A 124 -0.99 7.58 10.90
N LEU A 125 -2.01 8.12 10.21
CA LEU A 125 -1.81 9.14 9.18
C LEU A 125 -1.15 10.41 9.75
N ASP A 126 -1.60 10.90 10.89
CA ASP A 126 -1.02 12.04 11.59
C ASP A 126 0.44 11.77 11.99
N GLN A 127 0.69 10.62 12.62
CA GLN A 127 2.03 10.24 13.09
C GLN A 127 3.04 10.10 11.96
N TYR A 128 2.63 9.55 10.81
CA TYR A 128 3.51 9.27 9.66
C TYR A 128 3.45 10.33 8.56
N ALA A 129 2.71 11.42 8.74
CA ALA A 129 2.71 12.56 7.82
C ALA A 129 4.11 13.14 7.60
N GLU A 130 4.95 13.04 8.63
CA GLU A 130 6.39 13.23 8.54
C GLU A 130 7.11 11.95 8.95
N SER A 131 7.78 11.32 8.01
CA SER A 131 8.51 10.06 8.16
C SER A 131 10.00 10.27 7.88
N ASP A 132 10.86 9.43 8.46
CA ASP A 132 12.29 9.46 8.15
C ASP A 132 12.58 8.79 6.81
N ILE A 133 11.90 7.68 6.53
CA ILE A 133 12.03 6.95 5.26
C ILE A 133 10.65 6.50 4.79
N VAL A 134 10.36 6.70 3.51
CA VAL A 134 9.19 6.13 2.85
C VAL A 134 9.63 5.04 1.88
N ILE A 135 9.02 3.87 1.97
CA ILE A 135 9.22 2.76 1.04
C ILE A 135 7.98 2.66 0.16
N ILE A 136 8.16 2.69 -1.16
CA ILE A 136 7.06 2.58 -2.13
C ILE A 136 7.08 1.18 -2.74
N GLY A 137 5.98 0.45 -2.54
CA GLY A 137 5.82 -0.94 -2.94
C GLY A 137 6.22 -1.93 -1.84
N ALA A 138 5.29 -2.79 -1.46
CA ALA A 138 5.47 -3.84 -0.47
C ALA A 138 5.63 -5.23 -1.12
N GLY A 139 6.35 -5.30 -2.24
CA GLY A 139 6.83 -6.55 -2.81
C GLY A 139 8.03 -7.11 -2.03
N SER A 140 8.63 -8.20 -2.52
CA SER A 140 9.79 -8.84 -1.83
C SER A 140 10.94 -7.88 -1.57
N CYS A 141 11.23 -6.96 -2.49
CA CYS A 141 12.29 -5.95 -2.32
C CYS A 141 11.92 -4.96 -1.21
N GLY A 142 10.73 -4.35 -1.28
CA GLY A 142 10.28 -3.36 -0.29
C GLY A 142 10.13 -3.94 1.12
N LEU A 143 9.57 -5.14 1.24
CA LEU A 143 9.46 -5.83 2.52
C LEU A 143 10.84 -6.18 3.12
N SER A 144 11.79 -6.61 2.28
CA SER A 144 13.17 -6.87 2.74
C SER A 144 13.85 -5.58 3.19
N THR A 145 13.66 -4.48 2.45
CA THR A 145 14.15 -3.15 2.85
C THR A 145 13.56 -2.74 4.20
N ALA A 146 12.24 -2.84 4.35
CA ALA A 146 11.55 -2.48 5.58
C ALA A 146 12.01 -3.31 6.80
N TYR A 147 12.17 -4.62 6.60
CA TYR A 147 12.65 -5.53 7.65
C TYR A 147 14.05 -5.14 8.14
N ILE A 148 14.99 -4.94 7.22
CA ILE A 148 16.37 -4.59 7.56
C ILE A 148 16.46 -3.20 8.21
N LEU A 149 15.78 -2.20 7.64
CA LEU A 149 15.74 -0.84 8.19
C LEU A 149 15.13 -0.82 9.58
N GLY A 150 13.94 -1.36 9.73
CA GLY A 150 13.21 -1.31 11.00
C GLY A 150 13.91 -2.07 12.11
N LYS A 151 14.58 -3.20 11.78
CA LYS A 151 15.39 -3.98 12.74
C LYS A 151 16.68 -3.27 13.14
N ARG A 152 17.40 -2.66 12.18
CA ARG A 152 18.70 -2.01 12.45
C ARG A 152 18.57 -0.63 13.07
N ARG A 153 17.48 0.08 12.78
CA ARG A 153 17.27 1.47 13.23
C ARG A 153 15.85 1.65 13.78
N PRO A 154 15.61 1.11 14.99
CA PRO A 154 14.30 1.23 15.66
C PRO A 154 13.93 2.68 16.03
N ASP A 155 14.88 3.61 15.93
CA ASP A 155 14.72 5.05 16.13
C ASP A 155 14.11 5.77 14.93
N LEU A 156 14.15 5.16 13.73
CA LEU A 156 13.62 5.76 12.51
C LEU A 156 12.14 5.40 12.29
N LYS A 157 11.37 6.37 11.85
CA LYS A 157 9.98 6.24 11.46
C LYS A 157 9.89 5.88 9.99
N ILE A 158 9.39 4.68 9.68
CA ILE A 158 9.37 4.11 8.33
C ILE A 158 7.93 3.88 7.88
N ALA A 159 7.50 4.53 6.81
CA ALA A 159 6.21 4.28 6.17
C ALA A 159 6.38 3.41 4.92
N ILE A 160 5.54 2.41 4.75
CA ILE A 160 5.44 1.60 3.53
C ILE A 160 4.11 1.94 2.87
N ILE A 161 4.17 2.34 1.59
CA ILE A 161 2.98 2.63 0.77
C ILE A 161 2.81 1.52 -0.25
N GLU A 162 1.65 0.86 -0.24
CA GLU A 162 1.35 -0.28 -1.11
C GLU A 162 -0.02 -0.09 -1.77
N ALA A 163 -0.02 -0.11 -3.10
CA ALA A 163 -1.23 0.10 -3.89
C ALA A 163 -2.24 -1.05 -3.76
N SER A 164 -1.77 -2.28 -3.53
CA SER A 164 -2.64 -3.46 -3.40
C SER A 164 -3.22 -3.57 -1.98
N VAL A 165 -4.39 -4.18 -1.88
CA VAL A 165 -4.97 -4.59 -0.59
C VAL A 165 -4.07 -5.63 0.07
N SER A 166 -3.51 -6.57 -0.73
CA SER A 166 -2.64 -7.64 -0.27
C SER A 166 -1.20 -7.36 -0.67
N PRO A 167 -0.34 -6.91 0.26
CA PRO A 167 1.09 -6.70 0.00
C PRO A 167 1.79 -8.01 -0.37
N GLY A 168 2.93 -7.92 -1.07
CA GLY A 168 3.75 -9.08 -1.44
C GLY A 168 4.05 -9.18 -2.94
N GLY A 169 3.28 -8.50 -3.78
CA GLY A 169 3.48 -8.52 -5.23
C GLY A 169 3.48 -9.93 -5.81
N GLY A 170 4.38 -10.23 -6.75
CA GLY A 170 4.51 -11.55 -7.37
C GLY A 170 5.03 -12.66 -6.45
N ALA A 171 5.44 -12.34 -5.23
CA ALA A 171 6.02 -13.31 -4.31
C ALA A 171 5.01 -14.35 -3.79
N TRP A 172 3.71 -14.02 -3.78
CA TRP A 172 2.66 -14.94 -3.31
C TRP A 172 2.59 -16.26 -4.10
N LEU A 173 2.87 -16.20 -5.38
CA LEU A 173 2.75 -17.33 -6.32
C LEU A 173 4.07 -17.59 -7.08
N GLY A 174 5.21 -17.32 -6.45
CA GLY A 174 6.52 -17.61 -7.01
C GLY A 174 6.82 -16.93 -8.36
N GLY A 175 6.08 -15.90 -8.70
CA GLY A 175 6.23 -15.16 -9.96
C GLY A 175 5.62 -15.84 -11.19
N GLN A 176 5.05 -17.04 -11.08
CA GLN A 176 4.50 -17.82 -12.21
C GLN A 176 3.13 -18.45 -11.96
N LEU A 177 2.38 -17.98 -10.98
CA LEU A 177 1.12 -18.56 -10.54
C LEU A 177 1.25 -20.01 -10.04
N PHE A 178 2.45 -20.39 -9.57
CA PHE A 178 2.73 -21.66 -8.92
C PHE A 178 2.95 -21.48 -7.42
N SER A 179 2.87 -22.58 -6.68
CA SER A 179 3.01 -22.50 -5.22
C SER A 179 4.47 -22.39 -4.74
N ALA A 180 5.43 -22.89 -5.52
CA ALA A 180 6.84 -22.83 -5.14
C ALA A 180 7.50 -21.49 -5.48
N MET A 181 8.55 -21.14 -4.72
CA MET A 181 9.41 -19.99 -4.98
C MET A 181 10.84 -20.46 -5.10
N ILE A 182 11.54 -19.99 -6.15
CA ILE A 182 12.95 -20.27 -6.35
C ILE A 182 13.77 -19.06 -5.92
N MET A 183 14.85 -19.33 -5.19
CA MET A 183 15.80 -18.31 -4.76
C MET A 183 17.24 -18.81 -5.04
N ARG A 184 17.99 -18.07 -5.84
CA ARG A 184 19.38 -18.41 -6.13
C ARG A 184 20.28 -18.09 -4.94
N LYS A 185 21.29 -18.93 -4.70
CA LYS A 185 22.30 -18.66 -3.69
C LYS A 185 23.19 -17.47 -4.13
N PRO A 186 23.63 -16.65 -3.19
CA PRO A 186 23.61 -16.80 -1.72
C PRO A 186 22.39 -16.19 -1.02
N ALA A 187 21.30 -15.88 -1.73
CA ALA A 187 20.12 -15.22 -1.12
C ALA A 187 19.36 -16.10 -0.11
N ASP A 188 19.62 -17.41 -0.08
CA ASP A 188 19.14 -18.33 0.94
C ASP A 188 19.53 -17.91 2.37
N ALA A 189 20.59 -17.12 2.53
CA ALA A 189 20.96 -16.52 3.81
C ALA A 189 19.81 -15.68 4.42
N PHE A 190 19.03 -15.00 3.58
CA PHE A 190 17.88 -14.24 4.05
C PHE A 190 16.71 -15.14 4.50
N LEU A 191 16.50 -16.28 3.87
CA LEU A 191 15.51 -17.25 4.31
C LEU A 191 15.85 -17.78 5.71
N ARG A 192 17.13 -18.08 5.98
CA ARG A 192 17.60 -18.45 7.32
C ARG A 192 17.38 -17.33 8.34
N GLU A 193 17.65 -16.09 7.95
CA GLU A 193 17.47 -14.91 8.81
C GLU A 193 16.01 -14.75 9.26
N ILE A 194 15.06 -14.96 8.35
CA ILE A 194 13.63 -14.82 8.67
C ILE A 194 12.98 -16.12 9.16
N GLY A 195 13.70 -17.26 9.10
CA GLY A 195 13.23 -18.56 9.56
C GLY A 195 12.27 -19.27 8.60
N VAL A 196 12.43 -19.08 7.29
CA VAL A 196 11.66 -19.79 6.26
C VAL A 196 12.38 -21.06 5.83
N PRO A 197 11.77 -22.24 5.99
CA PRO A 197 12.35 -23.51 5.54
C PRO A 197 12.38 -23.61 4.01
N TYR A 198 13.37 -24.30 3.50
CA TYR A 198 13.57 -24.52 2.06
C TYR A 198 14.24 -25.86 1.78
N GLU A 199 14.13 -26.33 0.54
CA GLU A 199 14.86 -27.48 0.01
C GLU A 199 16.10 -26.97 -0.76
N ASP A 200 17.26 -27.59 -0.53
CA ASP A 200 18.54 -27.20 -1.15
C ASP A 200 18.76 -27.99 -2.44
N GLU A 201 18.84 -27.28 -3.57
CA GLU A 201 19.06 -27.84 -4.92
C GLU A 201 20.45 -27.45 -5.48
N GLY A 202 21.41 -27.26 -4.62
CA GLY A 202 22.79 -26.90 -4.98
C GLY A 202 22.98 -25.40 -5.25
N ASN A 203 22.79 -24.92 -6.47
CA ASN A 203 22.98 -23.52 -6.85
C ASN A 203 21.79 -22.62 -6.46
N TYR A 204 20.68 -23.20 -6.12
CA TYR A 204 19.47 -22.51 -5.71
C TYR A 204 18.75 -23.30 -4.61
N VAL A 205 17.76 -22.67 -4.01
CA VAL A 205 16.87 -23.28 -3.03
C VAL A 205 15.42 -23.11 -3.45
N VAL A 206 14.58 -24.01 -3.00
CA VAL A 206 13.15 -24.01 -3.27
C VAL A 206 12.38 -23.86 -1.98
N VAL A 207 11.63 -22.76 -1.85
CA VAL A 207 10.60 -22.61 -0.82
C VAL A 207 9.33 -23.27 -1.34
N LYS A 208 8.89 -24.34 -0.67
CA LYS A 208 7.77 -25.16 -1.12
C LYS A 208 6.47 -24.39 -1.30
N HIS A 209 6.26 -23.39 -0.44
CA HIS A 209 5.10 -22.50 -0.51
C HIS A 209 5.58 -21.04 -0.50
N ALA A 210 5.54 -20.37 -1.64
CA ALA A 210 5.86 -18.95 -1.79
C ALA A 210 5.07 -18.05 -0.82
N ALA A 211 3.81 -18.43 -0.57
CA ALA A 211 2.96 -17.77 0.42
C ALA A 211 3.56 -17.82 1.84
N LEU A 212 4.29 -18.86 2.21
CA LEU A 212 4.96 -18.96 3.50
C LEU A 212 6.08 -17.90 3.63
N PHE A 213 6.89 -17.73 2.57
CA PHE A 213 7.88 -16.65 2.53
C PHE A 213 7.21 -15.29 2.70
N THR A 214 6.20 -15.00 1.88
CA THR A 214 5.53 -13.70 1.86
C THR A 214 4.84 -13.38 3.18
N SER A 215 4.11 -14.32 3.75
CA SER A 215 3.44 -14.13 5.05
C SER A 215 4.43 -13.99 6.19
N THR A 216 5.54 -14.74 6.17
CA THR A 216 6.57 -14.67 7.21
C THR A 216 7.28 -13.32 7.22
N ILE A 217 7.77 -12.84 6.06
CA ILE A 217 8.44 -11.54 6.00
C ILE A 217 7.47 -10.41 6.37
N MET A 218 6.24 -10.47 5.87
CA MET A 218 5.21 -9.49 6.23
C MET A 218 4.91 -9.48 7.73
N SER A 219 4.74 -10.66 8.34
CA SER A 219 4.54 -10.78 9.78
C SER A 219 5.69 -10.14 10.56
N LYS A 220 6.95 -10.43 10.17
CA LYS A 220 8.12 -9.84 10.83
C LYS A 220 8.20 -8.32 10.67
N VAL A 221 7.86 -7.79 9.50
CA VAL A 221 7.83 -6.34 9.26
C VAL A 221 6.74 -5.67 10.10
N LEU A 222 5.53 -6.25 10.15
CA LEU A 222 4.40 -5.67 10.90
C LEU A 222 4.57 -5.75 12.43
N GLN A 223 5.48 -6.58 12.94
CA GLN A 223 5.85 -6.62 14.36
C GLN A 223 6.85 -5.52 14.77
N LEU A 224 7.46 -4.82 13.81
CA LEU A 224 8.39 -3.73 14.11
C LEU A 224 7.60 -2.47 14.49
N PRO A 225 7.82 -1.92 15.70
CA PRO A 225 7.00 -0.82 16.21
C PRO A 225 7.19 0.51 15.49
N ASN A 226 8.28 0.62 14.73
CA ASN A 226 8.67 1.82 13.98
C ASN A 226 8.36 1.74 12.49
N VAL A 227 7.66 0.69 12.06
CA VAL A 227 7.26 0.49 10.66
C VAL A 227 5.75 0.49 10.54
N LYS A 228 5.20 1.31 9.65
CA LYS A 228 3.78 1.35 9.34
C LYS A 228 3.53 1.03 7.87
N LEU A 229 2.63 0.09 7.63
CA LEU A 229 2.13 -0.24 6.30
C LEU A 229 0.80 0.47 6.05
N PHE A 230 0.75 1.22 4.95
CA PHE A 230 -0.46 1.78 4.34
C PHE A 230 -0.74 1.02 3.04
N ASN A 231 -1.55 0.00 3.10
CA ASN A 231 -2.02 -0.76 1.93
C ASN A 231 -3.31 -0.17 1.35
N ALA A 232 -3.68 -0.57 0.14
CA ALA A 232 -4.73 0.05 -0.66
C ALA A 232 -4.53 1.57 -0.84
N THR A 233 -3.27 2.00 -0.78
CA THR A 233 -2.82 3.39 -0.91
C THR A 233 -1.73 3.45 -1.97
N CYS A 234 -1.92 4.25 -3.01
CA CYS A 234 -0.92 4.44 -4.07
C CYS A 234 -0.22 5.79 -3.94
N VAL A 235 0.98 5.85 -4.52
CA VAL A 235 1.69 7.11 -4.74
C VAL A 235 1.26 7.69 -6.08
N GLU A 236 0.75 8.91 -6.07
CA GLU A 236 0.32 9.65 -7.28
C GLU A 236 1.38 10.62 -7.79
N ASP A 237 2.22 11.13 -6.90
CA ASP A 237 3.31 12.04 -7.28
C ASP A 237 4.43 12.07 -6.25
N LEU A 238 5.53 12.73 -6.62
CA LEU A 238 6.71 12.97 -5.79
C LEU A 238 6.77 14.45 -5.38
N ILE A 239 7.03 14.71 -4.10
CA ILE A 239 7.25 16.06 -3.60
C ILE A 239 8.71 16.45 -3.86
N THR A 240 8.92 17.61 -4.47
CA THR A 240 10.24 18.14 -4.77
C THR A 240 10.58 19.38 -3.95
N ARG A 241 11.85 19.56 -3.62
CA ARG A 241 12.39 20.72 -2.93
C ARG A 241 13.74 21.10 -3.54
N PRO A 242 14.23 22.32 -3.36
CA PRO A 242 15.63 22.67 -3.69
C PRO A 242 16.62 21.70 -3.05
N GLY A 243 17.76 21.48 -3.68
CA GLY A 243 18.88 20.73 -3.10
C GLY A 243 19.32 21.33 -1.74
N LEU A 244 19.98 20.53 -0.92
CA LEU A 244 20.44 21.00 0.41
C LEU A 244 21.53 22.07 0.29
N ASP A 245 22.29 22.03 -0.80
CA ASP A 245 23.28 23.05 -1.19
C ASP A 245 22.68 24.28 -1.89
N GLY A 246 21.35 24.31 -2.05
CA GLY A 246 20.62 25.33 -2.79
C GLY A 246 20.64 25.14 -4.31
N GLU A 247 21.37 24.14 -4.82
CA GLU A 247 21.45 23.81 -6.24
C GLU A 247 20.62 22.56 -6.55
N GLY A 248 20.05 22.53 -7.76
CA GLY A 248 19.27 21.40 -8.23
C GLY A 248 17.98 21.16 -7.46
N VAL A 249 17.49 19.92 -7.51
CA VAL A 249 16.23 19.49 -6.90
C VAL A 249 16.40 18.13 -6.24
N ARG A 250 15.88 17.96 -5.03
CA ARG A 250 15.79 16.69 -4.33
C ARG A 250 14.34 16.25 -4.20
N ILE A 251 14.14 14.95 -4.06
CA ILE A 251 12.86 14.36 -3.65
C ILE A 251 12.74 14.49 -2.13
N ALA A 252 11.57 14.93 -1.65
CA ALA A 252 11.33 15.30 -0.25
C ALA A 252 10.01 14.75 0.30
N GLY A 253 9.40 13.79 -0.39
CA GLY A 253 8.16 13.17 0.04
C GLY A 253 7.34 12.62 -1.11
N VAL A 254 6.16 12.15 -0.78
CA VAL A 254 5.19 11.53 -1.70
C VAL A 254 3.82 12.15 -1.55
N VAL A 255 3.09 12.17 -2.65
CA VAL A 255 1.65 12.45 -2.73
C VAL A 255 0.93 11.12 -2.82
N THR A 256 -0.01 10.86 -1.94
CA THR A 256 -0.69 9.56 -1.84
C THR A 256 -2.21 9.70 -1.89
N ASN A 257 -2.88 8.69 -2.40
CA ASN A 257 -4.34 8.59 -2.37
C ASN A 257 -4.76 7.14 -2.16
N TRP A 258 -6.01 6.89 -1.82
CA TRP A 258 -6.55 5.54 -1.85
C TRP A 258 -6.54 5.02 -3.29
N THR A 259 -6.05 3.80 -3.47
CA THR A 259 -5.93 3.19 -4.79
C THR A 259 -7.25 3.16 -5.55
N LEU A 260 -8.37 2.90 -4.87
CA LEU A 260 -9.70 2.92 -5.51
C LEU A 260 -10.07 4.29 -6.06
N VAL A 261 -9.70 5.38 -5.37
CA VAL A 261 -9.94 6.74 -5.85
C VAL A 261 -9.11 7.01 -7.10
N SER A 262 -7.82 6.66 -7.08
CA SER A 262 -6.94 6.83 -8.24
C SER A 262 -7.36 5.98 -9.45
N MET A 263 -7.91 4.79 -9.23
CA MET A 263 -8.40 3.91 -10.30
C MET A 263 -9.71 4.37 -10.92
N HIS A 264 -10.48 5.20 -10.23
CA HIS A 264 -11.79 5.71 -10.63
C HIS A 264 -11.82 7.24 -10.76
N HIS A 265 -10.69 7.83 -11.14
CA HIS A 265 -10.55 9.28 -11.23
C HIS A 265 -11.44 9.91 -12.33
N ASP A 266 -11.81 9.12 -13.35
CA ASP A 266 -12.65 9.54 -14.47
C ASP A 266 -14.15 9.59 -14.14
N ASP A 267 -14.60 8.85 -13.13
CA ASP A 267 -16.00 8.78 -12.69
C ASP A 267 -16.25 9.30 -11.26
N GLN A 268 -15.19 9.73 -10.57
CA GLN A 268 -15.23 10.32 -9.25
C GLN A 268 -14.95 11.82 -9.28
N SER A 269 -15.39 12.54 -8.25
CA SER A 269 -14.95 13.92 -8.05
C SER A 269 -13.45 13.95 -7.76
N CYS A 270 -12.76 14.96 -8.26
CA CYS A 270 -11.37 15.20 -7.91
C CYS A 270 -11.26 15.38 -6.38
N MET A 271 -10.42 14.59 -5.76
CA MET A 271 -10.17 14.64 -4.31
C MET A 271 -8.72 15.05 -4.08
N ASP A 272 -8.52 15.93 -3.13
CA ASP A 272 -7.16 16.32 -2.73
C ASP A 272 -6.44 15.12 -2.11
N PRO A 273 -5.25 14.76 -2.61
CA PRO A 273 -4.49 13.64 -2.09
C PRO A 273 -3.85 13.98 -0.74
N ASN A 274 -3.52 12.94 0.02
CA ASN A 274 -2.68 13.07 1.20
C ASN A 274 -1.20 13.15 0.82
N THR A 275 -0.39 13.69 1.73
CA THR A 275 1.05 13.81 1.55
C THR A 275 1.82 13.24 2.74
N ILE A 276 3.00 12.68 2.46
CA ILE A 276 3.98 12.29 3.49
C ILE A 276 5.30 12.94 3.13
N ASN A 277 5.81 13.80 3.99
CA ASN A 277 7.14 14.37 3.86
C ASN A 277 8.19 13.41 4.41
N CYS A 278 9.31 13.28 3.71
CA CYS A 278 10.46 12.50 4.18
C CYS A 278 11.75 12.95 3.48
N PRO A 279 12.90 12.86 4.15
CA PRO A 279 14.20 13.16 3.53
C PRO A 279 14.64 12.10 2.52
N LEU A 280 14.08 10.88 2.58
CA LEU A 280 14.52 9.75 1.75
C LEU A 280 13.39 8.81 1.40
N ILE A 281 13.35 8.42 0.12
CA ILE A 281 12.42 7.43 -0.41
C ILE A 281 13.21 6.24 -0.94
N VAL A 282 12.69 5.03 -0.72
CA VAL A 282 13.13 3.80 -1.41
C VAL A 282 11.99 3.32 -2.28
N SER A 283 12.17 3.40 -3.60
CA SER A 283 11.17 2.94 -4.58
C SER A 283 11.46 1.51 -5.03
N THR A 284 10.44 0.66 -4.91
CA THR A 284 10.48 -0.77 -5.24
C THR A 284 9.17 -1.20 -5.91
N THR A 285 8.64 -0.36 -6.79
CA THR A 285 7.32 -0.54 -7.42
C THR A 285 7.28 -1.65 -8.48
N GLY A 286 8.40 -2.34 -8.70
CA GLY A 286 8.50 -3.37 -9.74
C GLY A 286 8.47 -2.76 -11.15
N HIS A 287 8.01 -3.53 -12.13
CA HIS A 287 8.02 -3.10 -13.53
C HIS A 287 6.68 -3.29 -14.25
N ASP A 288 5.83 -4.17 -13.75
CA ASP A 288 4.55 -4.51 -14.37
C ASP A 288 3.37 -3.74 -13.75
N GLY A 289 2.31 -3.62 -14.56
CA GLY A 289 1.07 -2.99 -14.13
C GLY A 289 1.10 -1.46 -14.14
N PRO A 290 0.00 -0.82 -13.74
CA PRO A 290 -0.15 0.63 -13.82
C PRO A 290 0.79 1.40 -12.89
N MET A 291 1.20 0.79 -11.78
CA MET A 291 2.12 1.37 -10.80
C MET A 291 3.58 0.91 -11.03
N GLY A 292 3.83 0.03 -12.02
CA GLY A 292 5.16 -0.48 -12.30
C GLY A 292 6.11 0.60 -12.78
N ALA A 293 7.30 0.65 -12.20
CA ALA A 293 8.34 1.66 -12.44
C ALA A 293 7.82 3.10 -12.28
N PHE A 294 6.88 3.30 -11.36
CA PHE A 294 6.15 4.57 -11.22
C PHE A 294 7.09 5.74 -10.96
N CYS A 295 7.94 5.64 -9.94
CA CYS A 295 8.80 6.76 -9.55
C CYS A 295 9.80 7.12 -10.66
N VAL A 296 10.41 6.14 -11.31
CA VAL A 296 11.39 6.42 -12.37
C VAL A 296 10.73 6.96 -13.65
N LYS A 297 9.53 6.50 -13.98
CA LYS A 297 8.72 7.11 -15.05
C LYS A 297 8.38 8.57 -14.73
N ARG A 298 8.04 8.82 -13.46
CA ARG A 298 7.76 10.19 -13.00
C ARG A 298 9.01 11.07 -13.06
N LEU A 299 10.20 10.55 -12.71
CA LEU A 299 11.47 11.28 -12.87
C LEU A 299 11.72 11.69 -14.32
N VAL A 300 11.43 10.84 -15.30
CA VAL A 300 11.54 11.20 -16.73
C VAL A 300 10.56 12.33 -17.07
N SER A 301 9.30 12.24 -16.68
CA SER A 301 8.30 13.27 -16.96
C SER A 301 8.62 14.61 -16.29
N MET A 302 9.31 14.58 -15.15
CA MET A 302 9.80 15.75 -14.43
C MET A 302 11.17 16.25 -14.95
N GLN A 303 11.74 15.60 -15.98
CA GLN A 303 13.06 15.91 -16.54
C GLN A 303 14.21 15.83 -15.50
N ARG A 304 14.10 14.90 -14.55
CA ARG A 304 15.16 14.65 -13.55
C ARG A 304 16.14 13.57 -14.01
N ILE A 305 15.70 12.67 -14.86
CA ILE A 305 16.52 11.75 -15.64
C ILE A 305 16.07 11.88 -17.11
N GLU A 306 17.01 11.64 -18.02
CA GLU A 306 16.76 11.86 -19.46
C GLU A 306 15.74 10.87 -20.01
N LYS A 307 15.93 9.59 -19.72
CA LYS A 307 15.08 8.48 -20.19
C LYS A 307 15.29 7.25 -19.34
N LEU A 308 14.39 6.28 -19.47
CA LEU A 308 14.59 4.92 -18.99
C LEU A 308 15.43 4.12 -20.00
N GLY A 309 16.30 3.25 -19.51
CA GLY A 309 17.06 2.34 -20.36
C GLY A 309 16.18 1.30 -21.05
N GLY A 310 15.02 1.00 -20.45
CA GLY A 310 14.08 -0.01 -20.92
C GLY A 310 14.55 -1.43 -20.61
N MET A 311 13.67 -2.24 -20.05
CA MET A 311 14.00 -3.62 -19.68
C MET A 311 14.27 -4.47 -20.94
N ARG A 312 15.37 -5.24 -20.93
CA ARG A 312 15.75 -6.14 -22.00
C ARG A 312 15.12 -7.52 -21.85
N GLY A 313 15.35 -8.39 -22.83
CA GLY A 313 14.89 -9.78 -22.81
C GLY A 313 15.37 -10.55 -21.58
N LEU A 314 14.74 -11.71 -21.33
CA LEU A 314 15.03 -12.56 -20.18
C LEU A 314 16.47 -13.11 -20.25
N ASP A 315 17.26 -12.86 -19.22
CA ASP A 315 18.51 -13.51 -18.89
C ASP A 315 18.70 -13.54 -17.38
N MET A 316 18.35 -14.66 -16.77
CA MET A 316 18.36 -14.81 -15.32
C MET A 316 19.77 -14.73 -14.72
N ASN A 317 20.83 -15.08 -15.48
CA ASN A 317 22.19 -15.09 -14.96
C ASN A 317 22.77 -13.70 -14.82
N THR A 318 22.51 -12.82 -15.78
CA THR A 318 23.01 -11.44 -15.74
C THR A 318 22.11 -10.50 -14.95
N ALA A 319 20.80 -10.74 -14.96
CA ALA A 319 19.82 -9.84 -14.37
C ALA A 319 19.95 -9.71 -12.85
N GLU A 320 20.05 -10.83 -12.12
CA GLU A 320 20.06 -10.79 -10.65
C GLU A 320 21.27 -10.03 -10.11
N ASP A 321 22.45 -10.28 -10.68
CA ASP A 321 23.68 -9.57 -10.33
C ASP A 321 23.56 -8.06 -10.62
N ALA A 322 23.02 -7.70 -11.78
CA ALA A 322 22.85 -6.31 -12.18
C ALA A 322 21.91 -5.56 -11.22
N ILE A 323 20.79 -6.16 -10.86
CA ILE A 323 19.81 -5.56 -9.94
C ILE A 323 20.46 -5.29 -8.56
N VAL A 324 21.14 -6.27 -7.99
CA VAL A 324 21.78 -6.11 -6.67
C VAL A 324 22.89 -5.06 -6.75
N LYS A 325 23.79 -5.16 -7.73
CA LYS A 325 24.92 -4.24 -7.89
C LYS A 325 24.46 -2.81 -8.20
N GLY A 326 23.40 -2.66 -8.99
CA GLY A 326 22.87 -1.38 -9.44
C GLY A 326 21.99 -0.64 -8.41
N THR A 327 21.50 -1.32 -7.37
CA THR A 327 20.68 -0.68 -6.34
C THR A 327 21.39 0.52 -5.70
N ARG A 328 20.83 1.72 -5.86
CA ARG A 328 21.49 2.99 -5.48
C ARG A 328 20.50 4.16 -5.43
N GLU A 329 20.95 5.29 -4.94
CA GLU A 329 20.28 6.57 -5.13
C GLU A 329 20.41 7.01 -6.59
N ILE A 330 19.26 7.26 -7.26
CA ILE A 330 19.20 7.70 -8.67
C ILE A 330 19.20 9.22 -8.79
N VAL A 331 18.44 9.87 -7.93
CA VAL A 331 18.43 11.33 -7.75
C VAL A 331 18.43 11.62 -6.26
N PRO A 332 18.88 12.80 -5.82
CA PRO A 332 18.90 13.13 -4.41
C PRO A 332 17.51 12.93 -3.76
N GLY A 333 17.43 12.06 -2.76
CA GLY A 333 16.19 11.71 -2.04
C GLY A 333 15.47 10.48 -2.54
N LEU A 334 15.94 9.83 -3.61
CA LEU A 334 15.26 8.64 -4.15
C LEU A 334 16.25 7.51 -4.47
N ILE A 335 16.19 6.45 -3.68
CA ILE A 335 16.85 5.17 -3.95
C ILE A 335 15.89 4.27 -4.72
N VAL A 336 16.42 3.52 -5.69
CA VAL A 336 15.65 2.56 -6.49
C VAL A 336 16.24 1.17 -6.34
N GLY A 337 15.36 0.19 -6.13
CA GLY A 337 15.71 -1.23 -6.00
C GLY A 337 14.71 -2.15 -6.71
N GLY A 338 15.08 -3.43 -6.75
CA GLY A 338 14.25 -4.46 -7.37
C GLY A 338 14.11 -4.29 -8.89
N MET A 339 13.01 -4.79 -9.44
CA MET A 339 12.78 -4.77 -10.89
C MET A 339 12.59 -3.36 -11.48
N GLU A 340 12.21 -2.39 -10.68
CA GLU A 340 12.12 -0.99 -11.11
C GLU A 340 13.48 -0.47 -11.58
N LEU A 341 14.57 -0.91 -10.93
CA LEU A 341 15.93 -0.56 -11.32
C LEU A 341 16.29 -1.07 -12.72
N SER A 342 15.80 -2.25 -13.11
CA SER A 342 16.02 -2.79 -14.45
C SER A 342 15.44 -1.92 -15.56
N GLU A 343 14.36 -1.21 -15.29
CA GLU A 343 13.80 -0.21 -16.22
C GLU A 343 14.70 1.01 -16.37
N VAL A 344 15.30 1.48 -15.28
CA VAL A 344 16.24 2.61 -15.32
C VAL A 344 17.49 2.25 -16.09
N ASP A 345 18.13 1.13 -15.74
CA ASP A 345 19.47 0.78 -16.21
C ASP A 345 19.46 0.04 -17.56
N GLY A 346 18.28 -0.33 -18.06
CA GLY A 346 18.19 -1.16 -19.27
C GLY A 346 18.77 -2.56 -19.05
N ALA A 347 18.55 -3.12 -17.86
CA ALA A 347 18.99 -4.47 -17.53
C ALA A 347 18.04 -5.55 -18.05
N ASN A 348 18.48 -6.80 -18.05
CA ASN A 348 17.68 -7.92 -18.48
C ASN A 348 16.54 -8.21 -17.48
N ARG A 349 15.45 -8.79 -17.97
CA ARG A 349 14.39 -9.36 -17.15
C ARG A 349 14.92 -10.55 -16.36
N MET A 350 14.62 -10.59 -15.07
CA MET A 350 15.11 -11.63 -14.16
C MET A 350 14.35 -12.95 -14.28
N GLY A 351 13.06 -12.92 -14.59
CA GLY A 351 12.21 -14.10 -14.55
C GLY A 351 11.79 -14.51 -13.13
N PRO A 352 11.33 -15.76 -12.93
CA PRO A 352 10.67 -16.20 -11.70
C PRO A 352 11.66 -16.64 -10.60
N THR A 353 12.66 -15.83 -10.31
CA THR A 353 13.56 -16.00 -9.16
C THR A 353 13.45 -14.79 -8.23
N PHE A 354 13.75 -14.96 -6.94
CA PHE A 354 13.53 -13.93 -5.93
C PHE A 354 14.81 -13.53 -5.17
N GLY A 355 15.95 -14.15 -5.49
CA GLY A 355 17.21 -13.87 -4.82
C GLY A 355 17.61 -12.41 -4.91
N ALA A 356 17.63 -11.86 -6.12
CA ALA A 356 17.98 -10.47 -6.33
C ALA A 356 16.95 -9.50 -5.73
N MET A 357 15.66 -9.85 -5.70
CA MET A 357 14.65 -8.98 -5.10
C MET A 357 14.94 -8.78 -3.62
N VAL A 358 15.23 -9.85 -2.90
CA VAL A 358 15.52 -9.82 -1.47
C VAL A 358 16.86 -9.10 -1.21
N LEU A 359 17.92 -9.46 -1.92
CA LEU A 359 19.25 -8.86 -1.71
C LEU A 359 19.31 -7.40 -2.15
N SER A 360 18.60 -7.02 -3.20
CA SER A 360 18.42 -5.62 -3.57
C SER A 360 17.74 -4.84 -2.45
N GLY A 361 16.73 -5.43 -1.79
CA GLY A 361 16.09 -4.83 -0.62
C GLY A 361 17.04 -4.66 0.57
N VAL A 362 17.88 -5.65 0.85
CA VAL A 362 18.93 -5.55 1.89
C VAL A 362 19.91 -4.42 1.55
N LYS A 363 20.38 -4.35 0.31
CA LYS A 363 21.29 -3.29 -0.16
C LYS A 363 20.61 -1.93 -0.14
N ALA A 364 19.35 -1.83 -0.56
CA ALA A 364 18.60 -0.57 -0.52
C ALA A 364 18.49 -0.03 0.92
N ALA A 365 18.31 -0.93 1.90
CA ALA A 365 18.33 -0.54 3.31
C ALA A 365 19.71 0.01 3.75
N GLU A 366 20.79 -0.62 3.32
CA GLU A 366 22.15 -0.15 3.63
C GLU A 366 22.46 1.21 3.00
N GLU A 367 22.13 1.38 1.72
CA GLU A 367 22.28 2.67 1.02
C GLU A 367 21.39 3.75 1.67
N ALA A 368 20.16 3.39 2.08
CA ALA A 368 19.26 4.32 2.75
C ALA A 368 19.85 4.82 4.08
N LEU A 369 20.40 3.94 4.90
CA LEU A 369 21.03 4.33 6.16
C LEU A 369 22.26 5.22 5.93
N LYS A 370 23.09 4.86 4.97
CA LYS A 370 24.28 5.62 4.60
C LYS A 370 23.93 7.06 4.16
N VAL A 371 22.97 7.19 3.23
CA VAL A 371 22.51 8.48 2.72
C VAL A 371 21.82 9.29 3.83
N PHE A 372 20.95 8.66 4.64
CA PHE A 372 20.26 9.31 5.73
C PHE A 372 21.21 9.88 6.78
N ASP A 373 22.17 9.08 7.23
CA ASP A 373 23.13 9.49 8.27
C ASP A 373 24.11 10.56 7.73
N GLN A 374 24.47 10.52 6.45
CA GLN A 374 25.26 11.57 5.80
C GLN A 374 24.51 12.91 5.79
N ARG A 375 23.25 12.92 5.31
CA ARG A 375 22.42 14.14 5.26
C ARG A 375 22.13 14.71 6.63
N LYS A 376 21.92 13.86 7.62
CA LYS A 376 21.74 14.32 9.01
C LYS A 376 22.97 15.07 9.52
N LYS A 377 24.18 14.62 9.19
CA LYS A 377 25.41 15.33 9.53
C LYS A 377 25.55 16.66 8.80
N GLU A 378 25.24 16.71 7.50
CA GLU A 378 25.26 17.91 6.68
C GLU A 378 24.26 18.98 7.18
N ASN A 379 23.09 18.58 7.65
CA ASN A 379 22.09 19.49 8.22
C ASN A 379 22.42 19.96 9.65
N MET A 380 23.36 19.31 10.34
CA MET A 380 23.81 19.67 11.71
C MET A 380 25.10 20.47 11.70
N ALA A 381 25.81 20.53 10.57
CA ALA A 381 27.03 21.34 10.37
C ALA A 381 26.69 22.71 9.80
#